data_9607494a1e13557ebe80466d4fe3297d
#
_entry.id   9607494a1e13557ebe80466d4fe3297d
#
_cell.length_a   1.000
_cell.length_b   1.000
_cell.length_c   1.000
_cell.angle_alpha   90.00
_cell.angle_beta   90.00
_cell.angle_gamma   90.00
#
_symmetry.space_group_name_H-M   'P 1'
#
loop_
_entity.id
_entity.type
_entity.pdbx_description
1 polymer ?
#
loop_
_entity_poly.entity_id
_entity_poly.type
_entity_poly.pdbx_seq_one_letter_code
_entity_poly.pdbx_strand_id
1 'polypeptide(L)'
;MIRFNNDYNHGAHPEILEALGAINGNSYGGYGEDEWCEKAAELIREKIHCADAAVHFFPGATQANFIVTAAALSPVQSVIAADTGHINCHEAASIENTGHKILELPNTDGKISAEQIAACAAAYYEGGEPEYLTEPKMVYLSFPTEQGTLYSLQELTKIHEVCRKYDMYLFVDGARLGYGLGSEKNDVSLEDLAALTDVFYFGGTKCGALFGEAVVLTADSLKKRFKAYMKQNGAVLAKGWLLGLQFHCLLGHDLYFTATRRADELAMKLRKAFAAQGIPFWVESFTNQQFVILTDAQKETLEKRYIFEPMGKSADGGNIARFCTSWATTEEEVQTLIADLKAL
;
A
#
# COMPACT_ATOMS: atom_id res chain seq x y z
N MET A 1 10.32 -25.50 3.90
CA MET A 1 9.09 -25.04 3.25
C MET A 1 9.36 -23.65 2.67
N ILE A 2 9.09 -23.46 1.39
CA ILE A 2 9.24 -22.17 0.70
C ILE A 2 8.00 -21.31 1.01
N ARG A 3 8.21 -20.01 1.26
CA ARG A 3 7.15 -19.10 1.70
C ARG A 3 6.73 -18.14 0.59
N PHE A 4 5.45 -18.20 0.22
CA PHE A 4 4.78 -17.28 -0.68
C PHE A 4 3.52 -16.67 -0.05
N ASN A 5 3.38 -16.72 1.29
CA ASN A 5 2.16 -16.27 1.96
C ASN A 5 2.05 -14.74 2.06
N ASN A 6 3.19 -14.02 2.19
CA ASN A 6 3.19 -12.56 2.25
C ASN A 6 4.54 -11.97 1.82
N ASP A 7 4.64 -10.65 1.73
CA ASP A 7 5.80 -9.87 1.30
C ASP A 7 6.56 -9.20 2.46
N TYR A 8 6.32 -9.64 3.71
CA TYR A 8 6.98 -9.14 4.92
C TYR A 8 7.57 -10.27 5.79
N ASN A 9 7.97 -11.38 5.16
CA ASN A 9 8.59 -12.53 5.84
C ASN A 9 10.07 -12.35 6.14
N HIS A 10 10.74 -11.41 5.48
CA HIS A 10 12.19 -11.20 5.53
C HIS A 10 12.53 -9.92 6.29
N GLY A 11 13.81 -9.75 6.64
CA GLY A 11 14.33 -8.53 7.23
C GLY A 11 14.44 -7.39 6.20
N ALA A 12 15.49 -6.57 6.28
CA ALA A 12 15.76 -5.54 5.30
C ALA A 12 16.63 -6.02 4.15
N HIS A 13 16.60 -5.26 3.05
CA HIS A 13 17.60 -5.40 1.99
C HIS A 13 19.02 -5.26 2.57
N PRO A 14 20.00 -6.07 2.13
CA PRO A 14 21.36 -6.08 2.70
C PRO A 14 22.01 -4.70 2.79
N GLU A 15 21.84 -3.84 1.79
CA GLU A 15 22.38 -2.47 1.79
C GLU A 15 21.92 -1.63 2.98
N ILE A 16 20.69 -1.83 3.47
CA ILE A 16 20.18 -1.14 4.65
C ILE A 16 20.92 -1.61 5.90
N LEU A 17 21.14 -2.93 6.04
CA LEU A 17 21.83 -3.50 7.20
C LEU A 17 23.29 -3.07 7.22
N GLU A 18 23.96 -3.03 6.06
CA GLU A 18 25.32 -2.52 5.91
C GLU A 18 25.41 -1.03 6.29
N ALA A 19 24.49 -0.21 5.79
CA ALA A 19 24.43 1.21 6.12
C ALA A 19 24.18 1.43 7.62
N LEU A 20 23.24 0.69 8.24
CA LEU A 20 22.99 0.74 9.67
C LEU A 20 24.23 0.36 10.48
N GLY A 21 24.93 -0.71 10.06
CA GLY A 21 26.17 -1.14 10.71
C GLY A 21 27.27 -0.08 10.63
N ALA A 22 27.44 0.56 9.47
CA ALA A 22 28.45 1.59 9.24
C ALA A 22 28.27 2.84 10.11
N ILE A 23 27.01 3.23 10.40
CA ILE A 23 26.70 4.45 11.16
C ILE A 23 26.40 4.22 12.64
N ASN A 24 26.36 2.98 13.11
CA ASN A 24 25.89 2.62 14.45
C ASN A 24 26.63 3.34 15.60
N GLY A 25 27.88 3.74 15.39
CA GLY A 25 28.68 4.48 16.39
C GLY A 25 28.51 6.00 16.35
N ASN A 26 27.74 6.53 15.38
CA ASN A 26 27.56 7.96 15.19
C ASN A 26 26.41 8.52 16.04
N SER A 27 26.35 9.86 16.15
CA SER A 27 25.32 10.58 16.89
C SER A 27 24.51 11.43 15.92
N TYR A 28 23.19 11.34 16.03
CA TYR A 28 22.24 12.05 15.15
C TYR A 28 21.18 12.78 15.96
N GLY A 29 20.54 13.78 15.35
CA GLY A 29 19.34 14.40 15.89
C GLY A 29 18.22 13.38 16.11
N GLY A 30 17.28 13.69 16.99
CA GLY A 30 16.15 12.82 17.29
C GLY A 30 14.84 13.27 16.65
N TYR A 31 13.84 12.41 16.76
CA TYR A 31 12.44 12.73 16.44
C TYR A 31 12.20 13.13 14.97
N GLY A 32 13.01 12.57 14.05
CA GLY A 32 12.93 12.85 12.61
C GLY A 32 13.48 14.21 12.20
N GLU A 33 14.18 14.93 13.12
CA GLU A 33 14.89 16.17 12.85
C GLU A 33 16.40 15.86 12.74
N ASP A 34 16.76 15.12 11.71
CA ASP A 34 18.10 14.60 11.47
C ASP A 34 18.41 14.59 9.97
N GLU A 35 19.70 14.48 9.65
CA GLU A 35 20.17 14.51 8.27
C GLU A 35 19.68 13.36 7.39
N TRP A 36 19.40 12.18 7.96
CA TRP A 36 18.94 11.04 7.17
C TRP A 36 17.48 11.18 6.75
N CYS A 37 16.64 11.67 7.68
CA CYS A 37 15.26 12.00 7.38
C CYS A 37 15.19 13.13 6.33
N GLU A 38 16.03 14.17 6.44
CA GLU A 38 16.04 15.26 5.46
C GLU A 38 16.50 14.78 4.08
N LYS A 39 17.62 14.05 3.98
CA LYS A 39 18.11 13.48 2.71
C LYS A 39 17.07 12.56 2.06
N ALA A 40 16.40 11.71 2.83
CA ALA A 40 15.35 10.85 2.30
C ALA A 40 14.14 11.65 1.82
N ALA A 41 13.75 12.69 2.57
CA ALA A 41 12.65 13.57 2.18
C ALA A 41 12.98 14.38 0.90
N GLU A 42 14.22 14.84 0.73
CA GLU A 42 14.69 15.50 -0.48
C GLU A 42 14.58 14.56 -1.70
N LEU A 43 15.10 13.32 -1.57
CA LEU A 43 14.99 12.31 -2.64
C LEU A 43 13.54 12.03 -3.03
N ILE A 44 12.63 11.98 -2.04
CA ILE A 44 11.20 11.78 -2.33
C ILE A 44 10.65 12.98 -3.10
N ARG A 45 10.88 14.22 -2.61
CA ARG A 45 10.42 15.45 -3.29
C ARG A 45 10.95 15.56 -4.74
N GLU A 46 12.20 15.19 -4.97
CA GLU A 46 12.78 15.13 -6.31
C GLU A 46 12.08 14.11 -7.21
N LYS A 47 11.87 12.86 -6.71
CA LYS A 47 11.24 11.79 -7.49
C LYS A 47 9.77 12.02 -7.82
N ILE A 48 9.06 12.75 -6.98
CA ILE A 48 7.64 13.10 -7.20
C ILE A 48 7.47 14.45 -7.91
N HIS A 49 8.54 15.16 -8.21
CA HIS A 49 8.57 16.51 -8.79
C HIS A 49 7.72 17.52 -8.01
N CYS A 50 7.68 17.41 -6.68
CA CYS A 50 6.90 18.28 -5.80
C CYS A 50 7.77 18.80 -4.65
N ALA A 51 8.42 19.95 -4.86
CA ALA A 51 9.36 20.55 -3.92
C ALA A 51 8.71 20.95 -2.58
N ASP A 52 7.43 21.31 -2.61
CA ASP A 52 6.69 21.79 -1.44
C ASP A 52 6.04 20.65 -0.63
N ALA A 53 6.14 19.39 -1.07
CA ALA A 53 5.58 18.27 -0.34
C ALA A 53 6.23 18.12 1.05
N ALA A 54 5.40 17.93 2.07
CA ALA A 54 5.89 17.54 3.37
C ALA A 54 6.02 16.01 3.46
N VAL A 55 7.17 15.52 3.91
CA VAL A 55 7.45 14.08 4.02
C VAL A 55 7.64 13.74 5.49
N HIS A 56 6.94 12.69 5.95
CA HIS A 56 6.99 12.22 7.33
C HIS A 56 7.17 10.70 7.36
N PHE A 57 8.06 10.21 8.24
CA PHE A 57 8.36 8.80 8.36
C PHE A 57 7.60 8.18 9.54
N PHE A 58 6.95 7.06 9.28
CA PHE A 58 6.13 6.31 10.22
C PHE A 58 6.69 4.92 10.48
N PRO A 59 6.50 4.34 11.67
CA PRO A 59 6.94 2.97 11.94
C PRO A 59 6.09 1.88 11.27
N GLY A 60 4.88 2.19 10.80
CA GLY A 60 4.01 1.23 10.13
C GLY A 60 2.79 1.85 9.48
N ALA A 61 2.22 1.14 8.49
CA ALA A 61 1.14 1.61 7.63
C ALA A 61 -0.17 1.87 8.38
N THR A 62 -0.62 0.95 9.26
CA THR A 62 -1.83 1.16 10.08
C THR A 62 -1.75 2.46 10.87
N GLN A 63 -0.56 2.76 11.45
CA GLN A 63 -0.36 4.00 12.19
C GLN A 63 -0.40 5.23 11.27
N ALA A 64 0.12 5.12 10.05
CA ALA A 64 0.01 6.17 9.04
C ALA A 64 -1.46 6.42 8.67
N ASN A 65 -2.23 5.35 8.40
CA ASN A 65 -3.62 5.44 7.96
C ASN A 65 -4.51 6.16 8.96
N PHE A 66 -4.50 5.74 10.23
CA PHE A 66 -5.38 6.39 11.20
C PHE A 66 -4.90 7.79 11.61
N ILE A 67 -3.57 8.08 11.60
CA ILE A 67 -3.07 9.42 11.92
C ILE A 67 -3.36 10.41 10.78
N VAL A 68 -3.22 10.00 9.52
CA VAL A 68 -3.62 10.83 8.37
C VAL A 68 -5.11 11.16 8.47
N THR A 69 -5.95 10.16 8.72
CA THR A 69 -7.39 10.34 8.89
C THR A 69 -7.71 11.31 10.05
N ALA A 70 -7.13 11.09 11.23
CA ALA A 70 -7.34 11.94 12.40
C ALA A 70 -6.83 13.39 12.21
N ALA A 71 -5.78 13.57 11.40
CA ALA A 71 -5.23 14.91 11.12
C ALA A 71 -6.06 15.67 10.06
N ALA A 72 -6.68 14.93 9.13
CA ALA A 72 -7.42 15.49 8.01
C ALA A 72 -8.89 15.79 8.33
N LEU A 73 -9.51 14.99 9.20
CA LEU A 73 -10.95 15.00 9.42
C LEU A 73 -11.34 15.67 10.75
N SER A 74 -12.47 16.35 10.74
CA SER A 74 -13.16 16.80 11.95
C SER A 74 -14.10 15.69 12.47
N PRO A 75 -14.53 15.73 13.76
CA PRO A 75 -15.28 14.64 14.39
C PRO A 75 -16.58 14.19 13.71
N VAL A 76 -17.18 15.03 12.85
CA VAL A 76 -18.41 14.73 12.13
C VAL A 76 -18.17 14.28 10.69
N GLN A 77 -16.91 14.09 10.32
CA GLN A 77 -16.50 13.71 8.98
C GLN A 77 -16.13 12.23 8.88
N SER A 78 -16.23 11.68 7.68
CA SER A 78 -16.06 10.26 7.38
C SER A 78 -15.12 10.04 6.20
N VAL A 79 -14.62 8.80 6.07
CA VAL A 79 -13.78 8.34 4.99
C VAL A 79 -14.53 7.32 4.12
N ILE A 80 -14.51 7.52 2.80
CA ILE A 80 -15.04 6.56 1.82
C ILE A 80 -13.92 5.56 1.49
N ALA A 81 -14.21 4.26 1.53
CA ALA A 81 -13.28 3.20 1.15
C ALA A 81 -14.01 2.01 0.51
N ALA A 82 -13.27 1.18 -0.23
CA ALA A 82 -13.79 -0.11 -0.65
C ALA A 82 -14.12 -0.99 0.57
N ASP A 83 -15.12 -1.85 0.46
CA ASP A 83 -15.46 -2.85 1.48
C ASP A 83 -14.31 -3.83 1.75
N THR A 84 -13.37 -4.00 0.79
CA THR A 84 -12.11 -4.74 0.93
C THR A 84 -10.92 -3.88 1.34
N GLY A 85 -11.09 -2.57 1.50
CA GLY A 85 -10.02 -1.64 1.86
C GLY A 85 -9.33 -2.03 3.17
N HIS A 86 -8.02 -1.88 3.24
CA HIS A 86 -7.22 -2.34 4.38
C HIS A 86 -7.70 -1.73 5.71
N ILE A 87 -8.04 -0.44 5.72
CA ILE A 87 -8.57 0.27 6.89
C ILE A 87 -9.88 -0.31 7.41
N ASN A 88 -10.67 -0.95 6.52
CA ASN A 88 -11.94 -1.55 6.85
C ASN A 88 -11.79 -2.99 7.36
N CYS A 89 -10.94 -3.80 6.70
CA CYS A 89 -10.86 -5.24 6.92
C CYS A 89 -9.75 -5.68 7.87
N HIS A 90 -8.64 -4.91 8.01
CA HIS A 90 -7.39 -5.43 8.57
C HIS A 90 -6.74 -4.54 9.64
N GLU A 91 -7.44 -3.51 10.15
CA GLU A 91 -6.86 -2.55 11.11
C GLU A 91 -7.58 -2.50 12.45
N ALA A 92 -8.44 -3.48 12.74
CA ALA A 92 -9.12 -3.62 14.03
C ALA A 92 -9.80 -2.32 14.50
N ALA A 93 -10.54 -1.66 13.59
CA ALA A 93 -11.26 -0.42 13.83
C ALA A 93 -10.34 0.77 14.21
N SER A 94 -9.13 0.84 13.63
CA SER A 94 -8.17 1.92 13.91
C SER A 94 -8.73 3.30 13.52
N ILE A 95 -9.48 3.37 12.41
CA ILE A 95 -10.13 4.60 11.95
C ILE A 95 -11.26 5.01 12.89
N GLU A 96 -12.13 4.07 13.26
CA GLU A 96 -13.25 4.32 14.18
C GLU A 96 -12.76 4.73 15.56
N ASN A 97 -11.61 4.21 16.00
CA ASN A 97 -10.96 4.63 17.25
C ASN A 97 -10.53 6.10 17.22
N THR A 98 -10.35 6.72 16.06
CA THR A 98 -10.12 8.17 15.93
C THR A 98 -11.41 9.01 15.93
N GLY A 99 -12.56 8.34 16.01
CA GLY A 99 -13.89 8.97 16.01
C GLY A 99 -14.51 9.15 14.62
N HIS A 100 -13.93 8.54 13.58
CA HIS A 100 -14.39 8.67 12.20
C HIS A 100 -15.04 7.40 11.69
N LYS A 101 -16.13 7.56 10.93
CA LYS A 101 -16.84 6.46 10.30
C LYS A 101 -16.23 6.14 8.94
N ILE A 102 -16.11 4.85 8.62
CA ILE A 102 -15.86 4.39 7.26
C ILE A 102 -17.20 4.26 6.52
N LEU A 103 -17.30 4.86 5.35
CA LEU A 103 -18.39 4.68 4.40
C LEU A 103 -17.94 3.65 3.37
N GLU A 104 -18.38 2.42 3.57
CA GLU A 104 -18.00 1.29 2.72
C GLU A 104 -18.75 1.33 1.40
N LEU A 105 -18.00 1.17 0.30
CA LEU A 105 -18.56 0.99 -1.03
C LEU A 105 -18.22 -0.41 -1.56
N PRO A 106 -19.18 -1.09 -2.24
CA PRO A 106 -18.91 -2.40 -2.82
C PRO A 106 -17.83 -2.31 -3.89
N ASN A 107 -16.83 -3.17 -3.78
CA ASN A 107 -15.72 -3.21 -4.72
C ASN A 107 -16.02 -4.03 -5.98
N THR A 108 -15.27 -3.75 -7.04
CA THR A 108 -15.07 -4.65 -8.18
C THR A 108 -13.57 -4.87 -8.36
N ASP A 109 -13.10 -6.08 -8.17
CA ASP A 109 -11.67 -6.42 -8.20
C ASP A 109 -10.82 -5.53 -7.28
N GLY A 110 -11.32 -5.23 -6.08
CA GLY A 110 -10.67 -4.39 -5.09
C GLY A 110 -10.81 -2.88 -5.31
N LYS A 111 -11.43 -2.43 -6.40
CA LYS A 111 -11.58 -1.02 -6.76
C LYS A 111 -12.99 -0.49 -6.50
N ILE A 112 -13.08 0.80 -6.18
CA ILE A 112 -14.30 1.61 -6.20
C ILE A 112 -14.22 2.64 -7.32
N SER A 113 -15.35 2.95 -7.96
CA SER A 113 -15.39 3.86 -9.09
C SER A 113 -15.69 5.31 -8.70
N ALA A 114 -15.32 6.24 -9.57
CA ALA A 114 -15.66 7.66 -9.42
C ALA A 114 -17.18 7.88 -9.30
N GLU A 115 -17.98 7.10 -10.03
CA GLU A 115 -19.44 7.16 -10.01
C GLU A 115 -20.00 6.72 -8.64
N GLN A 116 -19.45 5.67 -8.04
CA GLN A 116 -19.85 5.23 -6.69
C GLN A 116 -19.50 6.27 -5.63
N ILE A 117 -18.29 6.85 -5.72
CA ILE A 117 -17.83 7.92 -4.82
C ILE A 117 -18.74 9.16 -4.97
N ALA A 118 -19.02 9.56 -6.22
CA ALA A 118 -19.90 10.69 -6.50
C ALA A 118 -21.31 10.46 -5.96
N ALA A 119 -21.88 9.27 -6.11
CA ALA A 119 -23.20 8.93 -5.58
C ALA A 119 -23.22 8.99 -4.04
N CYS A 120 -22.18 8.48 -3.37
CA CYS A 120 -22.04 8.55 -1.92
C CYS A 120 -21.95 10.01 -1.43
N ALA A 121 -21.14 10.83 -2.09
CA ALA A 121 -21.01 12.26 -1.76
C ALA A 121 -22.32 13.03 -2.03
N ALA A 122 -22.97 12.82 -3.18
CA ALA A 122 -24.23 13.46 -3.53
C ALA A 122 -25.35 13.13 -2.52
N ALA A 123 -25.38 11.91 -2.00
CA ALA A 123 -26.35 11.52 -0.98
C ALA A 123 -26.26 12.40 0.29
N TYR A 124 -25.07 12.89 0.63
CA TYR A 124 -24.89 13.84 1.72
C TYR A 124 -25.15 15.29 1.29
N TYR A 125 -24.46 15.77 0.24
CA TYR A 125 -24.47 17.19 -0.13
C TYR A 125 -25.74 17.65 -0.84
N GLU A 126 -26.42 16.74 -1.54
CA GLU A 126 -27.66 16.99 -2.30
C GLU A 126 -28.87 16.34 -1.63
N GLY A 127 -28.68 15.62 -0.51
CA GLY A 127 -29.73 14.98 0.27
C GLY A 127 -30.50 15.95 1.16
N GLY A 128 -31.61 15.48 1.77
CA GLY A 128 -32.53 16.33 2.53
C GLY A 128 -32.17 16.59 3.99
N GLU A 129 -31.22 15.78 4.60
CA GLU A 129 -30.98 15.81 6.05
C GLU A 129 -29.50 15.62 6.40
N PRO A 130 -28.58 16.47 5.91
CA PRO A 130 -27.15 16.31 6.13
C PRO A 130 -26.75 16.41 7.63
N GLU A 131 -27.56 17.08 8.47
CA GLU A 131 -27.28 17.26 9.90
C GLU A 131 -27.25 15.93 10.70
N TYR A 132 -27.86 14.87 10.17
CA TYR A 132 -27.93 13.57 10.82
C TYR A 132 -26.93 12.55 10.25
N LEU A 133 -26.15 12.93 9.24
CA LEU A 133 -25.19 12.07 8.56
C LEU A 133 -23.74 12.53 8.84
N THR A 134 -22.79 11.64 8.69
CA THR A 134 -21.37 12.05 8.66
C THR A 134 -21.02 12.57 7.28
N GLU A 135 -20.34 13.73 7.22
CA GLU A 135 -19.89 14.34 5.96
C GLU A 135 -18.76 13.48 5.34
N PRO A 136 -18.90 12.95 4.11
CA PRO A 136 -17.80 12.31 3.41
C PRO A 136 -16.74 13.37 3.05
N LYS A 137 -15.53 13.26 3.63
CA LYS A 137 -14.48 14.26 3.48
C LYS A 137 -13.15 13.69 2.98
N MET A 138 -13.02 12.38 2.94
CA MET A 138 -11.84 11.69 2.44
C MET A 138 -12.26 10.48 1.63
N VAL A 139 -11.53 10.24 0.54
CA VAL A 139 -11.54 8.97 -0.21
C VAL A 139 -10.21 8.29 0.04
N TYR A 140 -10.27 7.05 0.52
CA TYR A 140 -9.11 6.17 0.73
C TYR A 140 -9.07 5.10 -0.35
N LEU A 141 -7.93 4.97 -1.02
CA LEU A 141 -7.65 3.94 -2.02
C LEU A 141 -6.33 3.26 -1.70
N SER A 142 -6.18 1.97 -2.03
CA SER A 142 -4.89 1.28 -2.01
C SER A 142 -4.31 1.17 -3.42
N PHE A 143 -2.99 1.38 -3.57
CA PHE A 143 -2.28 1.26 -4.84
C PHE A 143 -0.98 0.45 -4.70
N PRO A 144 -0.94 -0.81 -5.25
CA PRO A 144 -2.09 -1.58 -5.76
C PRO A 144 -3.13 -1.88 -4.69
N THR A 145 -4.34 -2.30 -5.12
CA THR A 145 -5.39 -2.71 -4.20
C THR A 145 -4.99 -3.97 -3.42
N GLU A 146 -5.74 -4.33 -2.40
CA GLU A 146 -5.52 -5.55 -1.60
C GLU A 146 -5.60 -6.82 -2.46
N GLN A 147 -6.29 -6.74 -3.59
CA GLN A 147 -6.42 -7.83 -4.57
C GLN A 147 -5.36 -7.76 -5.69
N GLY A 148 -4.37 -6.86 -5.56
CA GLY A 148 -3.27 -6.71 -6.51
C GLY A 148 -3.64 -6.07 -7.85
N THR A 149 -4.81 -5.48 -7.96
CA THR A 149 -5.24 -4.72 -9.14
C THR A 149 -4.74 -3.27 -9.08
N LEU A 150 -4.77 -2.59 -10.20
CA LEU A 150 -4.28 -1.22 -10.33
C LEU A 150 -5.40 -0.28 -10.77
N TYR A 151 -5.45 0.91 -10.18
CA TYR A 151 -6.17 2.02 -10.77
C TYR A 151 -5.35 2.55 -11.94
N SER A 152 -5.97 2.73 -13.11
CA SER A 152 -5.36 3.44 -14.23
C SER A 152 -5.28 4.94 -13.95
N LEU A 153 -4.41 5.65 -14.68
CA LEU A 153 -4.33 7.11 -14.62
C LEU A 153 -5.70 7.76 -14.88
N GLN A 154 -6.47 7.21 -15.84
CA GLN A 154 -7.81 7.71 -16.13
C GLN A 154 -8.79 7.52 -14.95
N GLU A 155 -8.76 6.35 -14.28
CA GLU A 155 -9.60 6.11 -13.09
C GLU A 155 -9.22 7.05 -11.95
N LEU A 156 -7.93 7.19 -11.64
CA LEU A 156 -7.47 8.12 -10.61
C LEU A 156 -7.81 9.57 -10.91
N THR A 157 -7.68 10.01 -12.18
CA THR A 157 -8.07 11.37 -12.60
C THR A 157 -9.55 11.63 -12.35
N LYS A 158 -10.44 10.69 -12.74
CA LYS A 158 -11.87 10.81 -12.49
C LYS A 158 -12.21 10.86 -11.00
N ILE A 159 -11.53 10.04 -10.19
CA ILE A 159 -11.73 10.05 -8.72
C ILE A 159 -11.25 11.38 -8.14
N HIS A 160 -10.11 11.88 -8.57
CA HIS A 160 -9.61 13.21 -8.20
C HIS A 160 -10.62 14.32 -8.53
N GLU A 161 -11.19 14.32 -9.75
CA GLU A 161 -12.20 15.30 -10.17
C GLU A 161 -13.42 15.27 -9.24
N VAL A 162 -13.89 14.09 -8.85
CA VAL A 162 -14.99 13.93 -7.88
C VAL A 162 -14.58 14.48 -6.51
N CYS A 163 -13.37 14.17 -6.04
CA CYS A 163 -12.85 14.69 -4.78
C CYS A 163 -12.81 16.23 -4.80
N ARG A 164 -12.32 16.84 -5.89
CA ARG A 164 -12.31 18.31 -6.03
C ARG A 164 -13.72 18.91 -6.06
N LYS A 165 -14.67 18.25 -6.78
CA LYS A 165 -16.07 18.71 -6.84
C LYS A 165 -16.73 18.81 -5.46
N TYR A 166 -16.47 17.86 -4.58
CA TYR A 166 -17.09 17.76 -3.26
C TYR A 166 -16.14 18.18 -2.10
N ASP A 167 -15.01 18.81 -2.42
CA ASP A 167 -14.02 19.26 -1.44
C ASP A 167 -13.58 18.14 -0.48
N MET A 168 -13.31 16.94 -1.05
CA MET A 168 -12.80 15.77 -0.34
C MET A 168 -11.30 15.60 -0.55
N TYR A 169 -10.61 15.07 0.45
CA TYR A 169 -9.22 14.61 0.32
C TYR A 169 -9.15 13.27 -0.43
N LEU A 170 -8.14 13.12 -1.26
CA LEU A 170 -7.78 11.83 -1.87
C LEU A 170 -6.51 11.30 -1.20
N PHE A 171 -6.65 10.20 -0.46
CA PHE A 171 -5.55 9.51 0.22
C PHE A 171 -5.28 8.16 -0.45
N VAL A 172 -4.04 7.94 -0.91
CA VAL A 172 -3.59 6.69 -1.52
C VAL A 172 -2.65 5.95 -0.57
N ASP A 173 -3.10 4.79 -0.09
CA ASP A 173 -2.31 3.80 0.63
C ASP A 173 -1.32 3.15 -0.34
N GLY A 174 -0.04 3.43 -0.13
CA GLY A 174 1.07 2.91 -0.93
C GLY A 174 1.85 1.81 -0.23
N ALA A 175 1.24 0.99 0.65
CA ALA A 175 1.94 -0.10 1.35
C ALA A 175 2.70 -1.03 0.40
N ARG A 176 2.24 -1.13 -0.85
CA ARG A 176 2.86 -1.87 -1.95
C ARG A 176 3.17 -0.99 -3.16
N LEU A 177 3.35 0.31 -2.97
CA LEU A 177 3.52 1.28 -4.06
C LEU A 177 4.60 0.86 -5.07
N GLY A 178 5.74 0.36 -4.61
CA GLY A 178 6.83 -0.09 -5.49
C GLY A 178 6.41 -1.19 -6.45
N TYR A 179 5.60 -2.14 -6.00
CA TYR A 179 5.05 -3.20 -6.85
C TYR A 179 4.00 -2.67 -7.83
N GLY A 180 3.16 -1.71 -7.41
CA GLY A 180 2.23 -1.04 -8.32
C GLY A 180 2.96 -0.34 -9.46
N LEU A 181 3.97 0.47 -9.12
CA LEU A 181 4.78 1.21 -10.09
C LEU A 181 5.66 0.29 -10.97
N GLY A 182 6.06 -0.88 -10.44
CA GLY A 182 6.87 -1.88 -11.17
C GLY A 182 6.08 -2.71 -12.17
N SER A 183 4.76 -2.76 -12.04
CA SER A 183 3.88 -3.59 -12.86
C SER A 183 3.90 -3.21 -14.34
N GLU A 184 3.91 -4.20 -15.22
CA GLU A 184 3.82 -4.01 -16.69
C GLU A 184 2.50 -3.38 -17.15
N LYS A 185 1.48 -3.36 -16.29
CA LYS A 185 0.15 -2.78 -16.56
C LYS A 185 -0.05 -1.40 -15.96
N ASN A 186 0.96 -0.90 -15.27
CA ASN A 186 0.89 0.43 -14.66
C ASN A 186 1.07 1.55 -15.70
N ASP A 187 0.20 2.54 -15.65
CA ASP A 187 0.27 3.78 -16.45
C ASP A 187 0.32 5.04 -15.57
N VAL A 188 0.52 4.88 -14.25
CA VAL A 188 0.58 5.96 -13.26
C VAL A 188 2.03 6.20 -12.84
N SER A 189 2.49 7.44 -12.91
CA SER A 189 3.81 7.85 -12.42
C SER A 189 3.74 8.38 -10.98
N LEU A 190 4.90 8.57 -10.35
CA LEU A 190 5.00 9.25 -9.05
C LEU A 190 4.56 10.71 -9.13
N GLU A 191 4.80 11.35 -10.26
CA GLU A 191 4.39 12.72 -10.54
C GLU A 191 2.87 12.82 -10.64
N ASP A 192 2.21 11.85 -11.31
CA ASP A 192 0.76 11.75 -11.35
C ASP A 192 0.15 11.56 -9.96
N LEU A 193 0.74 10.70 -9.14
CA LEU A 193 0.29 10.51 -7.75
C LEU A 193 0.40 11.81 -6.95
N ALA A 194 1.52 12.53 -7.07
CA ALA A 194 1.70 13.81 -6.37
C ALA A 194 0.72 14.89 -6.86
N ALA A 195 0.37 14.89 -8.14
CA ALA A 195 -0.57 15.85 -8.72
C ALA A 195 -2.04 15.54 -8.40
N LEU A 196 -2.39 14.26 -8.30
CA LEU A 196 -3.79 13.83 -8.14
C LEU A 196 -4.20 13.57 -6.69
N THR A 197 -3.25 13.39 -5.76
CA THR A 197 -3.57 13.03 -4.37
C THR A 197 -3.22 14.14 -3.39
N ASP A 198 -3.94 14.19 -2.27
CA ASP A 198 -3.64 15.07 -1.14
C ASP A 198 -2.64 14.43 -0.17
N VAL A 199 -2.68 13.09 -0.10
CA VAL A 199 -1.77 12.25 0.69
C VAL A 199 -1.55 10.95 -0.05
N PHE A 200 -0.32 10.49 -0.05
CA PHE A 200 0.03 9.11 -0.36
C PHE A 200 1.28 8.69 0.42
N TYR A 201 1.64 7.42 0.40
CA TYR A 201 2.91 7.03 1.01
C TYR A 201 3.68 5.96 0.24
N PHE A 202 5.00 6.01 0.41
CA PHE A 202 5.90 4.93 0.00
C PHE A 202 5.94 3.88 1.10
N GLY A 203 5.41 2.70 0.84
CA GLY A 203 5.50 1.57 1.74
C GLY A 203 6.91 1.01 1.76
N GLY A 204 7.60 1.08 2.91
CA GLY A 204 8.94 0.51 3.07
C GLY A 204 8.91 -0.93 3.58
N THR A 205 8.04 -1.21 4.54
CA THR A 205 7.96 -2.51 5.24
C THR A 205 7.88 -3.71 4.29
N LYS A 206 7.12 -3.61 3.21
CA LYS A 206 6.96 -4.68 2.22
C LYS A 206 7.96 -4.60 1.07
N CYS A 207 8.60 -3.43 0.88
CA CYS A 207 9.45 -3.12 -0.27
C CYS A 207 10.95 -3.11 0.05
N GLY A 208 11.37 -3.76 1.13
CA GLY A 208 12.78 -3.98 1.45
C GLY A 208 13.31 -3.24 2.67
N ALA A 209 12.53 -2.41 3.37
CA ALA A 209 12.88 -1.86 4.67
C ALA A 209 12.72 -2.90 5.79
N LEU A 210 13.37 -2.69 6.94
CA LEU A 210 13.07 -3.44 8.17
C LEU A 210 11.65 -3.15 8.64
N PHE A 211 11.25 -1.89 8.55
CA PHE A 211 9.93 -1.37 8.88
C PHE A 211 9.83 0.09 8.43
N GLY A 212 8.62 0.57 8.29
CA GLY A 212 8.33 1.98 8.12
C GLY A 212 7.76 2.36 6.76
N GLU A 213 7.14 3.54 6.77
CA GLU A 213 6.43 4.13 5.65
C GLU A 213 6.83 5.61 5.55
N ALA A 214 6.95 6.15 4.33
CA ALA A 214 7.19 7.57 4.10
C ALA A 214 5.91 8.23 3.57
N VAL A 215 5.20 8.93 4.45
CA VAL A 215 3.96 9.64 4.11
C VAL A 215 4.31 10.98 3.47
N VAL A 216 3.70 11.24 2.32
CA VAL A 216 3.84 12.46 1.53
C VAL A 216 2.53 13.25 1.60
N LEU A 217 2.60 14.47 2.10
CA LEU A 217 1.47 15.41 2.12
C LEU A 217 1.68 16.44 1.01
N THR A 218 0.82 16.42 0.01
CA THR A 218 0.82 17.41 -1.07
C THR A 218 -0.11 18.58 -0.75
N ALA A 219 -1.24 18.32 -0.07
CA ALA A 219 -2.18 19.35 0.34
C ALA A 219 -1.66 20.20 1.51
N ASP A 220 -1.57 21.52 1.33
CA ASP A 220 -1.08 22.47 2.34
C ASP A 220 -1.90 22.49 3.63
N SER A 221 -3.20 22.24 3.51
CA SER A 221 -4.11 22.17 4.66
C SER A 221 -3.73 21.10 5.68
N LEU A 222 -3.09 20.02 5.23
CA LEU A 222 -2.70 18.89 6.07
C LEU A 222 -1.32 19.07 6.71
N LYS A 223 -0.44 19.90 6.16
CA LYS A 223 0.94 20.07 6.64
C LYS A 223 1.00 20.68 8.04
N LYS A 224 0.08 21.60 8.33
CA LYS A 224 0.07 22.30 9.63
C LYS A 224 -0.34 21.37 10.76
N ARG A 225 0.48 21.29 11.81
CA ARG A 225 0.26 20.45 13.00
C ARG A 225 0.34 18.93 12.78
N PHE A 226 0.61 18.44 11.58
CA PHE A 226 0.64 17.00 11.31
C PHE A 226 1.59 16.25 12.26
N LYS A 227 2.80 16.79 12.51
CA LYS A 227 3.75 16.21 13.46
C LYS A 227 3.20 16.13 14.90
N ALA A 228 2.27 17.00 15.28
CA ALA A 228 1.64 16.91 16.60
C ALA A 228 0.69 15.70 16.69
N TYR A 229 -0.08 15.41 15.64
CA TYR A 229 -0.88 14.19 15.55
C TYR A 229 -0.01 12.92 15.56
N MET A 230 1.11 12.94 14.84
CA MET A 230 2.10 11.86 14.89
C MET A 230 2.62 11.65 16.32
N LYS A 231 3.01 12.74 17.01
CA LYS A 231 3.55 12.66 18.36
C LYS A 231 2.54 12.14 19.37
N GLN A 232 1.29 12.62 19.29
CA GLN A 232 0.19 12.20 20.14
C GLN A 232 -0.04 10.68 20.06
N ASN A 233 0.11 10.10 18.86
CA ASN A 233 -0.15 8.71 18.56
C ASN A 233 1.11 7.83 18.49
N GLY A 234 2.25 8.31 19.03
CA GLY A 234 3.47 7.52 19.16
C GLY A 234 4.28 7.30 17.88
N ALA A 235 3.94 7.97 16.77
CA ALA A 235 4.63 7.80 15.49
C ALA A 235 5.95 8.57 15.38
N VAL A 236 6.23 9.52 16.28
CA VAL A 236 7.50 10.26 16.28
C VAL A 236 8.51 9.53 17.16
N LEU A 237 9.36 8.73 16.53
CA LEU A 237 10.38 7.95 17.21
C LEU A 237 11.54 8.82 17.67
N ALA A 238 12.07 8.55 18.89
CA ALA A 238 13.27 9.22 19.38
C ALA A 238 14.47 8.99 18.46
N LYS A 239 14.61 7.79 17.88
CA LYS A 239 15.61 7.44 16.86
C LYS A 239 14.99 7.46 15.47
N GLY A 240 14.31 8.54 15.09
CA GLY A 240 13.63 8.69 13.79
C GLY A 240 14.56 8.53 12.59
N TRP A 241 15.85 8.88 12.76
CA TRP A 241 16.87 8.71 11.73
C TRP A 241 17.00 7.26 11.20
N LEU A 242 16.59 6.24 11.98
CA LEU A 242 16.51 4.86 11.51
C LEU A 242 15.55 4.69 10.33
N LEU A 243 14.45 5.42 10.31
CA LEU A 243 13.50 5.41 9.20
C LEU A 243 14.08 6.17 8.00
N GLY A 244 14.61 7.37 8.22
CA GLY A 244 15.21 8.19 7.17
C GLY A 244 16.33 7.46 6.43
N LEU A 245 17.25 6.82 7.15
CA LEU A 245 18.33 6.05 6.54
C LEU A 245 17.82 4.94 5.62
N GLN A 246 16.80 4.18 6.05
CA GLN A 246 16.24 3.09 5.24
C GLN A 246 15.67 3.62 3.92
N PHE A 247 14.88 4.69 3.97
CA PHE A 247 14.33 5.31 2.76
C PHE A 247 15.42 5.96 1.90
N HIS A 248 16.44 6.54 2.51
CA HIS A 248 17.60 7.05 1.78
C HIS A 248 18.31 5.94 0.98
N CYS A 249 18.55 4.76 1.60
CA CYS A 249 19.13 3.61 0.92
C CYS A 249 18.22 3.10 -0.21
N LEU A 250 16.93 2.93 0.06
CA LEU A 250 15.97 2.39 -0.90
C LEU A 250 15.80 3.29 -2.13
N LEU A 251 15.80 4.61 -1.95
CA LEU A 251 15.49 5.56 -3.02
C LEU A 251 16.73 6.14 -3.70
N GLY A 252 17.87 6.17 -3.01
CA GLY A 252 19.10 6.81 -3.50
C GLY A 252 19.69 6.14 -4.75
N HIS A 253 19.59 4.82 -4.87
CA HIS A 253 20.08 4.03 -6.01
C HIS A 253 18.95 3.28 -6.72
N ASP A 254 17.71 3.78 -6.63
CA ASP A 254 16.51 3.16 -7.22
C ASP A 254 16.25 1.72 -6.78
N LEU A 255 16.84 1.31 -5.67
CA LEU A 255 16.70 -0.03 -5.12
C LEU A 255 15.22 -0.39 -4.84
N TYR A 256 14.45 0.59 -4.34
CA TYR A 256 13.02 0.47 -4.12
C TYR A 256 12.28 -0.05 -5.36
N PHE A 257 12.56 0.57 -6.51
CA PHE A 257 11.86 0.25 -7.77
C PHE A 257 12.42 -0.99 -8.45
N THR A 258 13.74 -1.20 -8.39
CA THR A 258 14.37 -2.36 -9.04
C THR A 258 14.03 -3.66 -8.31
N ALA A 259 14.03 -3.66 -6.98
CA ALA A 259 13.73 -4.83 -6.17
C ALA A 259 12.24 -5.24 -6.27
N THR A 260 11.33 -4.26 -6.26
CA THR A 260 9.89 -4.54 -6.38
C THR A 260 9.51 -4.96 -7.80
N ARG A 261 10.05 -4.33 -8.84
CA ARG A 261 9.86 -4.77 -10.24
C ARG A 261 10.33 -6.22 -10.45
N ARG A 262 11.50 -6.57 -9.91
CA ARG A 262 11.98 -7.95 -9.97
C ARG A 262 11.02 -8.93 -9.32
N ALA A 263 10.40 -8.56 -8.21
CA ALA A 263 9.40 -9.40 -7.55
C ALA A 263 8.14 -9.56 -8.41
N ASP A 264 7.67 -8.50 -9.08
CA ASP A 264 6.55 -8.57 -10.02
C ASP A 264 6.89 -9.49 -11.21
N GLU A 265 8.10 -9.40 -11.77
CA GLU A 265 8.57 -10.29 -12.85
C GLU A 265 8.53 -11.76 -12.40
N LEU A 266 8.93 -12.05 -11.16
CA LEU A 266 8.85 -13.39 -10.57
C LEU A 266 7.39 -13.84 -10.39
N ALA A 267 6.51 -12.95 -9.94
CA ALA A 267 5.08 -13.23 -9.84
C ALA A 267 4.46 -13.53 -11.21
N MET A 268 4.87 -12.80 -12.26
CA MET A 268 4.40 -13.06 -13.63
C MET A 268 4.88 -14.41 -14.17
N LYS A 269 6.04 -14.91 -13.75
CA LYS A 269 6.47 -16.29 -14.06
C LYS A 269 5.55 -17.33 -13.40
N LEU A 270 5.20 -17.13 -12.12
CA LEU A 270 4.24 -17.97 -11.41
C LEU A 270 2.86 -17.91 -12.08
N ARG A 271 2.38 -16.71 -12.42
CA ARG A 271 1.11 -16.51 -13.14
C ARG A 271 1.06 -17.35 -14.44
N LYS A 272 2.10 -17.28 -15.26
CA LYS A 272 2.21 -18.09 -16.49
C LYS A 272 2.19 -19.58 -16.19
N ALA A 273 2.84 -20.02 -15.12
CA ALA A 273 2.86 -21.43 -14.74
C ALA A 273 1.49 -21.94 -14.26
N PHE A 274 0.78 -21.18 -13.43
CA PHE A 274 -0.59 -21.49 -13.02
C PHE A 274 -1.53 -21.57 -14.22
N ALA A 275 -1.49 -20.59 -15.13
CA ALA A 275 -2.29 -20.59 -16.34
C ALA A 275 -2.00 -21.81 -17.24
N ALA A 276 -0.73 -22.21 -17.39
CA ALA A 276 -0.33 -23.37 -18.19
C ALA A 276 -0.85 -24.70 -17.63
N GLN A 277 -1.18 -24.77 -16.34
CA GLN A 277 -1.81 -25.94 -15.70
C GLN A 277 -3.34 -25.83 -15.66
N GLY A 278 -3.93 -24.81 -16.31
CA GLY A 278 -5.37 -24.59 -16.30
C GLY A 278 -5.93 -24.20 -14.91
N ILE A 279 -5.09 -23.73 -14.00
CA ILE A 279 -5.51 -23.25 -12.67
C ILE A 279 -6.12 -21.86 -12.86
N PRO A 280 -7.41 -21.66 -12.51
CA PRO A 280 -8.07 -20.38 -12.71
C PRO A 280 -7.61 -19.33 -11.70
N PHE A 281 -7.69 -18.07 -12.10
CA PHE A 281 -7.43 -16.92 -11.22
C PHE A 281 -8.76 -16.43 -10.63
N TRP A 282 -8.71 -16.06 -9.34
CA TRP A 282 -9.84 -15.42 -8.67
C TRP A 282 -9.98 -13.96 -9.10
N VAL A 283 -8.84 -13.29 -9.31
CA VAL A 283 -8.74 -11.92 -9.79
C VAL A 283 -7.52 -11.76 -10.70
N GLU A 284 -7.62 -10.87 -11.67
CA GLU A 284 -6.53 -10.53 -12.59
C GLU A 284 -5.54 -9.55 -11.93
N SER A 285 -4.47 -10.08 -11.35
CA SER A 285 -3.39 -9.27 -10.76
C SER A 285 -2.12 -9.32 -11.63
N PHE A 286 -1.48 -8.17 -11.81
CA PHE A 286 -0.22 -8.01 -12.52
C PHE A 286 0.89 -7.45 -11.60
N THR A 287 0.72 -7.64 -10.29
CA THR A 287 1.69 -7.25 -9.25
C THR A 287 2.28 -8.49 -8.57
N ASN A 288 3.01 -8.30 -7.50
CA ASN A 288 3.65 -9.36 -6.71
C ASN A 288 2.67 -10.36 -6.06
N GLN A 289 1.37 -10.10 -6.07
CA GLN A 289 0.35 -10.97 -5.49
C GLN A 289 -0.43 -11.69 -6.58
N GLN A 290 -0.50 -13.03 -6.53
CA GLN A 290 -1.26 -13.85 -7.46
C GLN A 290 -2.33 -14.62 -6.69
N PHE A 291 -3.57 -14.50 -7.12
CA PHE A 291 -4.73 -15.11 -6.48
C PHE A 291 -5.30 -16.20 -7.38
N VAL A 292 -5.15 -17.44 -6.98
CA VAL A 292 -5.56 -18.60 -7.76
C VAL A 292 -6.65 -19.40 -7.05
N ILE A 293 -7.42 -20.20 -7.80
CA ILE A 293 -8.45 -21.09 -7.27
C ILE A 293 -7.92 -22.52 -7.38
N LEU A 294 -7.62 -23.16 -6.25
CA LEU A 294 -7.09 -24.51 -6.18
C LEU A 294 -8.20 -25.51 -5.83
N THR A 295 -8.13 -26.71 -6.40
CA THR A 295 -8.88 -27.86 -5.90
C THR A 295 -8.33 -28.30 -4.54
N ASP A 296 -9.10 -29.09 -3.76
CA ASP A 296 -8.60 -29.60 -2.47
C ASP A 296 -7.33 -30.46 -2.64
N ALA A 297 -7.25 -31.28 -3.68
CA ALA A 297 -6.08 -32.11 -3.97
C ALA A 297 -4.83 -31.29 -4.32
N GLN A 298 -4.98 -30.23 -5.11
CA GLN A 298 -3.89 -29.31 -5.46
C GLN A 298 -3.40 -28.58 -4.21
N LYS A 299 -4.33 -28.05 -3.38
CA LYS A 299 -4.02 -27.38 -2.13
C LYS A 299 -3.25 -28.29 -1.19
N GLU A 300 -3.75 -29.50 -0.90
CA GLU A 300 -3.08 -30.48 -0.04
C GLU A 300 -1.67 -30.87 -0.55
N THR A 301 -1.49 -30.95 -1.84
CA THR A 301 -0.20 -31.27 -2.45
C THR A 301 0.79 -30.13 -2.28
N LEU A 302 0.37 -28.89 -2.55
CA LEU A 302 1.23 -27.72 -2.45
C LEU A 302 1.58 -27.38 -0.99
N GLU A 303 0.66 -27.55 -0.04
CA GLU A 303 0.88 -27.28 1.39
C GLU A 303 1.99 -28.16 2.01
N LYS A 304 2.37 -29.28 1.38
CA LYS A 304 3.50 -30.11 1.83
C LYS A 304 4.85 -29.44 1.69
N ARG A 305 4.99 -28.50 0.76
CA ARG A 305 6.26 -27.83 0.44
C ARG A 305 6.22 -26.31 0.53
N TYR A 306 5.05 -25.72 0.36
CA TYR A 306 4.85 -24.27 0.26
C TYR A 306 3.94 -23.76 1.35
N ILE A 307 4.18 -22.53 1.77
CA ILE A 307 3.26 -21.75 2.60
C ILE A 307 2.73 -20.62 1.71
N PHE A 308 1.42 -20.60 1.49
CA PHE A 308 0.67 -19.55 0.80
C PHE A 308 -0.52 -19.14 1.64
N GLU A 309 -1.15 -18.01 1.35
CA GLU A 309 -2.24 -17.46 2.16
C GLU A 309 -3.59 -17.98 1.69
N PRO A 310 -4.37 -18.66 2.55
CA PRO A 310 -5.74 -19.03 2.23
C PRO A 310 -6.64 -17.79 2.32
N MET A 311 -7.43 -17.53 1.25
CA MET A 311 -8.31 -16.38 1.12
C MET A 311 -9.80 -16.76 1.13
N GLY A 312 -10.13 -17.99 1.57
CA GLY A 312 -11.51 -18.50 1.62
C GLY A 312 -11.88 -19.38 0.44
N LYS A 313 -13.16 -19.41 0.08
CA LYS A 313 -13.71 -20.23 -0.99
C LYS A 313 -14.26 -19.35 -2.12
N SER A 314 -14.09 -19.81 -3.35
CA SER A 314 -14.78 -19.22 -4.50
C SER A 314 -16.27 -19.60 -4.52
N ALA A 315 -17.07 -18.94 -5.34
CA ALA A 315 -18.50 -19.23 -5.50
C ALA A 315 -18.76 -20.70 -5.87
N ASP A 316 -17.85 -21.31 -6.62
CA ASP A 316 -17.94 -22.72 -7.03
C ASP A 316 -17.30 -23.69 -6.03
N GLY A 317 -16.89 -23.23 -4.85
CA GLY A 317 -16.36 -24.03 -3.75
C GLY A 317 -14.84 -24.30 -3.81
N GLY A 318 -14.12 -23.83 -4.81
CA GLY A 318 -12.67 -23.94 -4.90
C GLY A 318 -11.94 -23.12 -3.80
N ASN A 319 -10.69 -23.48 -3.51
CA ASN A 319 -9.89 -22.78 -2.50
C ASN A 319 -9.20 -21.56 -3.12
N ILE A 320 -9.55 -20.36 -2.72
CA ILE A 320 -8.81 -19.17 -3.11
C ILE A 320 -7.52 -19.14 -2.31
N ALA A 321 -6.39 -19.04 -3.02
CA ALA A 321 -5.06 -19.01 -2.44
C ALA A 321 -4.25 -17.84 -3.03
N ARG A 322 -3.63 -17.03 -2.15
CA ARG A 322 -2.70 -15.99 -2.56
C ARG A 322 -1.27 -16.48 -2.49
N PHE A 323 -0.56 -16.35 -3.61
CA PHE A 323 0.88 -16.49 -3.70
C PHE A 323 1.51 -15.10 -3.87
N CYS A 324 2.43 -14.76 -2.98
CA CYS A 324 3.04 -13.43 -2.92
C CYS A 324 4.55 -13.56 -3.06
N THR A 325 5.14 -12.88 -4.03
CA THR A 325 6.58 -12.69 -4.14
C THR A 325 7.00 -11.41 -3.42
N SER A 326 8.27 -11.29 -3.08
CA SER A 326 8.82 -10.11 -2.42
C SER A 326 10.19 -9.75 -3.00
N TRP A 327 10.74 -8.64 -2.55
CA TRP A 327 12.10 -8.22 -2.86
C TRP A 327 13.16 -9.32 -2.58
N ALA A 328 12.89 -10.22 -1.62
CA ALA A 328 13.79 -11.29 -1.20
C ALA A 328 13.53 -12.64 -1.90
N THR A 329 12.40 -12.78 -2.61
CA THR A 329 12.07 -14.03 -3.32
C THR A 329 13.14 -14.34 -4.37
N THR A 330 13.64 -15.58 -4.37
CA THR A 330 14.68 -16.01 -5.31
C THR A 330 14.11 -16.65 -6.57
N GLU A 331 14.87 -16.60 -7.65
CA GLU A 331 14.54 -17.30 -8.89
C GLU A 331 14.41 -18.82 -8.65
N GLU A 332 15.26 -19.40 -7.80
CA GLU A 332 15.26 -20.83 -7.47
C GLU A 332 13.95 -21.26 -6.80
N GLU A 333 13.44 -20.47 -5.86
CA GLU A 333 12.16 -20.73 -5.18
C GLU A 333 11.00 -20.73 -6.19
N VAL A 334 10.99 -19.76 -7.11
CA VAL A 334 9.97 -19.65 -8.17
C VAL A 334 10.07 -20.82 -9.14
N GLN A 335 11.26 -21.18 -9.61
CA GLN A 335 11.44 -22.32 -10.52
C GLN A 335 11.08 -23.65 -9.86
N THR A 336 11.34 -23.79 -8.56
CA THR A 336 10.92 -24.97 -7.78
C THR A 336 9.40 -25.11 -7.77
N LEU A 337 8.67 -24.02 -7.51
CA LEU A 337 7.20 -24.05 -7.56
C LEU A 337 6.70 -24.32 -8.97
N ILE A 338 7.29 -23.72 -10.00
CA ILE A 338 6.93 -23.95 -11.41
C ILE A 338 7.11 -25.43 -11.80
N ALA A 339 8.18 -26.07 -11.33
CA ALA A 339 8.42 -27.48 -11.59
C ALA A 339 7.36 -28.37 -10.91
N ASP A 340 7.03 -28.08 -9.65
CA ASP A 340 6.01 -28.82 -8.90
C ASP A 340 4.59 -28.63 -9.49
N LEU A 341 4.26 -27.42 -9.97
CA LEU A 341 2.99 -27.17 -10.66
C LEU A 341 2.81 -28.03 -11.91
N LYS A 342 3.90 -28.34 -12.64
CA LYS A 342 3.85 -29.23 -13.82
C LYS A 342 3.58 -30.70 -13.46
N ALA A 343 3.76 -31.06 -12.19
CA ALA A 343 3.59 -32.42 -11.69
C ALA A 343 2.22 -32.62 -11.00
N LEU A 344 1.40 -31.54 -10.86
CA LEU A 344 0.02 -31.60 -10.34
C LEU A 344 -0.95 -32.18 -11.37
#